data_af33df65a977dca447279c53011037c3
#
_entry.id   af33df65a977dca447279c53011037c3
#
_cell.length_a   1.000
_cell.length_b   1.000
_cell.length_c   1.000
_cell.angle_alpha   90.00
_cell.angle_beta   90.00
_cell.angle_gamma   90.00
#
_symmetry.space_group_name_H-M   'P 1'
#
loop_
_entity.id
_entity.type
_entity.pdbx_description
1 polymer ?
#
loop_
_entity_poly.entity_id
_entity_poly.type
_entity_poly.pdbx_seq_one_letter_code
_entity_poly.pdbx_strand_id
1 'polypeptide(L)'
;MSKYERCSSTWGVRDLLVSLSAVAISLLLCVPRSAAQDIHFSQFFHAPLASGPGAIGTFDGDLRFNGIFRQQWRAVTIPYRTFALGGDAANAAGVQGLGLGAWIFNDKAGDSRMNQTHLSIGASWTEHFGADGEHALTGGLQFGLTSISLDPTGLSFDNQYNGYYYDPNLSSGEQFARSSNLHTDLHAGAVYRYVADHRTNVQVGLGLFNLTTPGISFLNGPSTELDMRTSSHLMVQFPIAEKMDLLPMVQFMSQGEFQEVDIGTNLRYILLERYGLERAVLFGAHYRAADAGYLYAGLEHDDWTFGLSYDINTSDLVPASRNRGAIELTAIRILKKRPAIPAKFKACPAQI
;
A
#
# COMPACT_ATOMS: atom_id res chain seq x y z
N MET A 1 4.73 -60.06 -3.48
CA MET A 1 3.52 -59.28 -3.77
C MET A 1 3.25 -58.37 -2.59
N SER A 2 3.71 -57.12 -2.67
CA SER A 2 3.47 -56.10 -1.63
C SER A 2 2.72 -54.97 -2.28
N LYS A 3 1.48 -54.74 -1.84
CA LYS A 3 0.64 -53.62 -2.25
C LYS A 3 1.11 -52.36 -1.53
N TYR A 4 1.69 -51.41 -2.26
CA TYR A 4 1.83 -50.01 -1.80
C TYR A 4 0.50 -49.27 -2.04
N GLU A 5 -0.26 -49.07 -0.98
CA GLU A 5 -1.36 -48.10 -0.99
C GLU A 5 -0.77 -46.69 -0.93
N ARG A 6 -0.94 -45.93 -2.01
CA ARG A 6 -0.70 -44.49 -2.01
C ARG A 6 -1.85 -43.78 -1.28
N CYS A 7 -1.56 -43.33 -0.08
CA CYS A 7 -2.45 -42.39 0.61
C CYS A 7 -2.33 -41.02 -0.04
N SER A 8 -3.21 -40.71 -0.99
CA SER A 8 -3.37 -39.38 -1.55
C SER A 8 -4.27 -38.57 -0.60
N SER A 9 -3.68 -37.76 0.26
CA SER A 9 -4.41 -36.76 1.02
C SER A 9 -4.82 -35.61 0.07
N THR A 10 -5.99 -35.72 -0.56
CA THR A 10 -6.63 -34.64 -1.25
C THR A 10 -7.23 -33.69 -0.21
N TRP A 11 -6.46 -32.72 0.22
CA TRP A 11 -7.04 -31.56 0.89
C TRP A 11 -7.93 -30.86 -0.15
N GLY A 12 -9.23 -30.92 0.07
CA GLY A 12 -10.18 -30.32 -0.85
C GLY A 12 -10.08 -28.79 -0.79
N VAL A 13 -10.30 -28.11 -1.91
CA VAL A 13 -10.41 -26.64 -1.98
C VAL A 13 -11.33 -26.08 -0.89
N ARG A 14 -12.33 -26.85 -0.47
CA ARG A 14 -13.25 -26.55 0.63
C ARG A 14 -12.54 -26.46 1.98
N ASP A 15 -11.58 -27.34 2.29
CA ASP A 15 -10.88 -27.34 3.58
C ASP A 15 -9.88 -26.20 3.64
N LEU A 16 -9.28 -25.83 2.52
CA LEU A 16 -8.44 -24.63 2.37
C LEU A 16 -9.24 -23.36 2.59
N LEU A 17 -10.43 -23.24 1.99
CA LEU A 17 -11.32 -22.09 2.16
C LEU A 17 -11.84 -21.96 3.59
N VAL A 18 -12.16 -23.07 4.26
CA VAL A 18 -12.57 -23.07 5.68
C VAL A 18 -11.40 -22.65 6.58
N SER A 19 -10.19 -23.11 6.31
CA SER A 19 -9.01 -22.73 7.08
C SER A 19 -8.66 -21.25 6.89
N LEU A 20 -8.74 -20.74 5.66
CA LEU A 20 -8.51 -19.32 5.35
C LEU A 20 -9.58 -18.43 5.98
N SER A 21 -10.85 -18.85 5.97
CA SER A 21 -11.93 -18.10 6.62
C SER A 21 -11.79 -18.10 8.15
N ALA A 22 -11.37 -19.19 8.76
CA ALA A 22 -11.12 -19.26 10.21
C ALA A 22 -9.95 -18.37 10.65
N VAL A 23 -8.87 -18.32 9.87
CA VAL A 23 -7.72 -17.40 10.09
C VAL A 23 -8.14 -15.96 9.92
N ALA A 24 -8.91 -15.62 8.89
CA ALA A 24 -9.43 -14.28 8.67
C ALA A 24 -10.34 -13.80 9.82
N ILE A 25 -11.22 -14.68 10.31
CA ILE A 25 -12.10 -14.39 11.46
C ILE A 25 -11.29 -14.22 12.75
N SER A 26 -10.26 -15.02 12.97
CA SER A 26 -9.38 -14.89 14.15
C SER A 26 -8.59 -13.59 14.14
N LEU A 27 -8.13 -13.12 12.98
CA LEU A 27 -7.45 -11.84 12.82
C LEU A 27 -8.39 -10.64 13.08
N LEU A 28 -9.68 -10.75 12.73
CA LEU A 28 -10.68 -9.71 12.98
C LEU A 28 -11.05 -9.54 14.47
N LEU A 29 -10.81 -10.55 15.31
CA LEU A 29 -11.18 -10.53 16.73
C LEU A 29 -10.09 -9.94 17.65
N CYS A 30 -8.89 -9.65 17.16
CA CYS A 30 -7.73 -9.23 17.95
C CYS A 30 -7.28 -7.78 17.71
N VAL A 31 -8.15 -6.87 17.28
CA VAL A 31 -7.73 -5.49 16.97
C VAL A 31 -7.86 -4.59 18.21
N PRO A 32 -6.76 -4.13 18.84
CA PRO A 32 -6.79 -3.12 19.89
C PRO A 32 -7.13 -1.73 19.32
N ARG A 33 -7.57 -0.82 20.21
CA ARG A 33 -8.01 0.54 19.86
C ARG A 33 -6.86 1.41 19.35
N SER A 34 -7.15 2.18 18.31
CA SER A 34 -6.22 3.02 17.57
C SER A 34 -5.83 4.30 18.31
N ALA A 35 -4.56 4.64 18.30
CA ALA A 35 -3.99 5.97 18.45
C ALA A 35 -2.99 6.19 17.31
N ALA A 36 -2.27 7.31 17.21
CA ALA A 36 -1.56 7.77 16.02
C ALA A 36 -0.72 6.71 15.27
N GLN A 37 -1.00 6.51 13.99
CA GLN A 37 -0.27 5.65 13.07
C GLN A 37 0.49 6.49 12.04
N ASP A 38 1.49 5.88 11.42
CA ASP A 38 2.10 6.38 10.18
C ASP A 38 1.06 6.41 9.04
N ILE A 39 1.35 7.13 7.96
CA ILE A 39 0.39 7.26 6.85
C ILE A 39 0.00 5.89 6.29
N HIS A 40 -1.28 5.73 5.98
CA HIS A 40 -1.82 4.57 5.30
C HIS A 40 -2.65 4.99 4.08
N PHE A 41 -2.77 4.09 3.11
CA PHE A 41 -3.56 4.29 1.90
C PHE A 41 -4.70 3.28 1.83
N SER A 42 -5.90 3.74 1.48
CA SER A 42 -7.04 2.83 1.24
C SER A 42 -6.76 1.93 0.03
N GLN A 43 -6.08 2.45 -0.99
CA GLN A 43 -5.65 1.69 -2.15
C GLN A 43 -4.21 1.18 -1.98
N PHE A 44 -3.91 0.45 -0.89
CA PHE A 44 -2.57 -0.05 -0.60
C PHE A 44 -1.98 -0.88 -1.75
N PHE A 45 -2.83 -1.57 -2.51
CA PHE A 45 -2.45 -2.33 -3.70
C PHE A 45 -1.95 -1.44 -4.87
N HIS A 46 -2.23 -0.14 -4.83
CA HIS A 46 -1.69 0.87 -5.74
C HIS A 46 -0.49 1.65 -5.17
N ALA A 47 -0.07 1.34 -3.93
CA ALA A 47 1.05 1.96 -3.23
C ALA A 47 2.19 0.95 -2.91
N PRO A 48 2.75 0.26 -3.90
CA PRO A 48 3.68 -0.86 -3.66
C PRO A 48 4.92 -0.43 -2.86
N LEU A 49 5.49 0.75 -3.14
CA LEU A 49 6.68 1.25 -2.44
C LEU A 49 6.40 1.66 -0.99
N ALA A 50 5.13 1.96 -0.65
CA ALA A 50 4.68 2.20 0.71
C ALA A 50 4.37 0.88 1.46
N SER A 51 4.15 -0.23 0.74
CA SER A 51 3.90 -1.55 1.32
C SER A 51 5.18 -2.29 1.70
N GLY A 52 6.31 -1.97 1.06
CA GLY A 52 7.63 -2.49 1.43
C GLY A 52 8.66 -2.47 0.30
N PRO A 53 9.97 -2.42 0.64
CA PRO A 53 11.04 -2.37 -0.36
C PRO A 53 11.10 -3.61 -1.26
N GLY A 54 10.60 -4.77 -0.80
CA GLY A 54 10.50 -5.97 -1.63
C GLY A 54 9.55 -5.83 -2.82
N ALA A 55 8.70 -4.80 -2.84
CA ALA A 55 7.80 -4.54 -3.96
C ALA A 55 8.44 -3.72 -5.10
N ILE A 56 9.69 -3.24 -4.92
CA ILE A 56 10.44 -2.53 -5.96
C ILE A 56 10.72 -3.50 -7.12
N GLY A 57 10.34 -3.12 -8.34
CA GLY A 57 10.56 -3.92 -9.55
C GLY A 57 9.68 -5.17 -9.67
N THR A 58 8.71 -5.40 -8.76
CA THR A 58 7.83 -6.59 -8.76
C THR A 58 6.54 -6.34 -9.56
N PHE A 59 6.66 -5.98 -10.80
CA PHE A 59 5.52 -5.76 -11.71
C PHE A 59 5.86 -6.31 -13.10
N ASP A 60 4.84 -6.47 -13.93
CA ASP A 60 5.04 -6.90 -15.33
C ASP A 60 5.27 -5.69 -16.22
N GLY A 61 6.53 -5.30 -16.40
CA GLY A 61 6.95 -4.15 -17.19
C GLY A 61 8.40 -3.75 -16.94
N ASP A 62 8.85 -2.65 -17.54
CA ASP A 62 10.22 -2.12 -17.39
C ASP A 62 10.26 -0.98 -16.35
N LEU A 63 9.28 -0.07 -16.43
CA LEU A 63 9.18 1.10 -15.56
C LEU A 63 7.74 1.23 -15.06
N ARG A 64 7.58 1.48 -13.76
CA ARG A 64 6.31 1.82 -13.14
C ARG A 64 6.40 3.20 -12.49
N PHE A 65 5.37 4.00 -12.70
CA PHE A 65 5.15 5.26 -12.00
C PHE A 65 3.82 5.19 -11.31
N ASN A 66 3.74 5.68 -10.09
CA ASN A 66 2.49 5.80 -9.34
C ASN A 66 2.36 7.16 -8.67
N GLY A 67 1.16 7.70 -8.70
CA GLY A 67 0.78 8.93 -8.00
C GLY A 67 -0.46 8.69 -7.16
N ILE A 68 -0.48 9.21 -5.94
CA ILE A 68 -1.58 9.06 -5.00
C ILE A 68 -1.91 10.41 -4.39
N PHE A 69 -3.19 10.73 -4.33
CA PHE A 69 -3.72 11.85 -3.58
C PHE A 69 -4.81 11.34 -2.64
N ARG A 70 -4.67 11.62 -1.35
CA ARG A 70 -5.65 11.28 -0.31
C ARG A 70 -6.06 12.51 0.46
N GLN A 71 -7.35 12.67 0.72
CA GLN A 71 -7.88 13.69 1.60
C GLN A 71 -8.81 13.04 2.61
N GLN A 72 -8.55 13.23 3.92
CA GLN A 72 -9.28 12.58 5.00
C GLN A 72 -9.86 13.64 5.97
N TRP A 73 -10.99 13.33 6.59
CA TRP A 73 -11.66 14.10 7.65
C TRP A 73 -12.00 15.57 7.30
N ARG A 74 -12.35 15.83 6.06
CA ARG A 74 -12.76 17.15 5.59
C ARG A 74 -13.93 17.77 6.38
N ALA A 75 -14.72 16.94 7.06
CA ALA A 75 -15.90 17.38 7.82
C ALA A 75 -15.61 17.70 9.29
N VAL A 76 -14.39 17.40 9.78
CA VAL A 76 -14.04 17.56 11.22
C VAL A 76 -13.42 18.93 11.47
N THR A 77 -12.22 19.18 10.92
CA THR A 77 -11.47 20.43 11.08
C THR A 77 -10.66 20.73 9.80
N ILE A 78 -9.36 20.99 9.92
CA ILE A 78 -8.45 21.09 8.77
C ILE A 78 -8.20 19.67 8.24
N PRO A 79 -8.58 19.41 6.97
CA PRO A 79 -8.46 18.06 6.42
C PRO A 79 -7.00 17.60 6.33
N TYR A 80 -6.78 16.31 6.60
CA TYR A 80 -5.51 15.68 6.33
C TYR A 80 -5.37 15.46 4.84
N ARG A 81 -4.19 15.79 4.30
CA ARG A 81 -3.90 15.70 2.87
C ARG A 81 -2.56 15.03 2.66
N THR A 82 -2.59 13.90 2.00
CA THR A 82 -1.41 13.17 1.59
C THR A 82 -1.28 13.22 0.08
N PHE A 83 -0.11 13.56 -0.39
CA PHE A 83 0.28 13.44 -1.78
C PHE A 83 1.54 12.57 -1.87
N ALA A 84 1.53 11.60 -2.76
CA ALA A 84 2.66 10.70 -2.93
C ALA A 84 2.95 10.44 -4.40
N LEU A 85 4.24 10.31 -4.72
CA LEU A 85 4.74 9.92 -6.03
C LEU A 85 5.79 8.83 -5.87
N GLY A 86 5.75 7.86 -6.74
CA GLY A 86 6.74 6.80 -6.81
C GLY A 86 7.11 6.46 -8.23
N GLY A 87 8.29 5.89 -8.37
CA GLY A 87 8.72 5.29 -9.61
C GLY A 87 9.73 4.19 -9.33
N ASP A 88 9.61 3.10 -10.06
CA ASP A 88 10.54 1.98 -9.97
C ASP A 88 10.76 1.31 -11.32
N ALA A 89 11.93 0.71 -11.46
CA ALA A 89 12.37 -0.02 -12.65
C ALA A 89 12.60 -1.49 -12.28
N ALA A 90 12.09 -2.38 -13.10
CA ALA A 90 12.48 -3.79 -13.11
C ALA A 90 13.66 -3.99 -14.05
N ASN A 91 14.57 -4.93 -13.75
CA ASN A 91 15.78 -5.20 -14.54
C ASN A 91 16.59 -3.93 -14.84
N ALA A 92 16.76 -3.08 -13.82
CA ALA A 92 17.37 -1.77 -13.94
C ALA A 92 18.79 -1.86 -14.52
N ALA A 93 19.17 -0.86 -15.33
CA ALA A 93 20.45 -0.81 -16.02
C ALA A 93 20.76 -2.06 -16.88
N GLY A 94 19.75 -2.85 -17.26
CA GLY A 94 19.93 -4.08 -18.03
C GLY A 94 20.40 -5.27 -17.19
N VAL A 95 20.44 -5.15 -15.87
CA VAL A 95 20.79 -6.23 -14.94
C VAL A 95 19.51 -6.98 -14.56
N GLN A 96 19.43 -8.24 -14.98
CA GLN A 96 18.27 -9.07 -14.69
C GLN A 96 18.11 -9.27 -13.19
N GLY A 97 16.91 -9.13 -12.68
CA GLY A 97 16.57 -9.26 -11.26
C GLY A 97 16.82 -8.00 -10.42
N LEU A 98 17.59 -7.02 -10.91
CA LEU A 98 17.83 -5.77 -10.18
C LEU A 98 16.63 -4.84 -10.30
N GLY A 99 16.01 -4.49 -9.20
CA GLY A 99 15.01 -3.44 -9.09
C GLY A 99 15.62 -2.17 -8.49
N LEU A 100 15.27 -1.00 -9.01
CA LEU A 100 15.60 0.31 -8.43
C LEU A 100 14.34 1.14 -8.31
N GLY A 101 14.17 1.87 -7.20
CA GLY A 101 12.98 2.67 -6.98
C GLY A 101 13.24 3.92 -6.15
N ALA A 102 12.35 4.89 -6.30
CA ALA A 102 12.30 6.11 -5.50
C ALA A 102 10.85 6.43 -5.13
N TRP A 103 10.67 6.96 -3.92
CA TRP A 103 9.37 7.31 -3.37
C TRP A 103 9.45 8.63 -2.63
N ILE A 104 8.49 9.48 -2.86
CA ILE A 104 8.30 10.72 -2.09
C ILE A 104 6.85 10.84 -1.67
N PHE A 105 6.62 11.26 -0.45
CA PHE A 105 5.30 11.71 -0.02
C PHE A 105 5.38 13.00 0.81
N ASN A 106 4.29 13.74 0.81
CA ASN A 106 4.05 14.85 1.71
C ASN A 106 2.68 14.67 2.35
N ASP A 107 2.65 14.67 3.67
CA ASP A 107 1.44 14.60 4.48
C ASP A 107 1.29 15.85 5.33
N LYS A 108 0.08 16.43 5.29
CA LYS A 108 -0.28 17.60 6.10
C LYS A 108 -1.47 17.22 6.97
N ALA A 109 -1.30 17.35 8.28
CA ALA A 109 -2.26 16.87 9.24
C ALA A 109 -2.69 17.96 10.25
N GLY A 110 -4.01 18.12 10.38
CA GLY A 110 -4.66 18.76 11.49
C GLY A 110 -4.36 20.24 11.74
N ASP A 111 -4.80 20.71 12.91
CA ASP A 111 -4.77 22.10 13.32
C ASP A 111 -3.34 22.58 13.66
N SER A 112 -2.46 21.67 14.09
CA SER A 112 -1.03 21.93 14.28
C SER A 112 -0.27 22.18 12.97
N ARG A 113 -0.94 22.05 11.81
CA ARG A 113 -0.32 22.10 10.49
C ARG A 113 0.92 21.19 10.40
N MET A 114 0.88 20.07 11.11
CA MET A 114 1.96 19.11 11.05
C MET A 114 2.19 18.73 9.59
N ASN A 115 3.43 18.83 9.15
CA ASN A 115 3.82 18.57 7.78
C ASN A 115 4.97 17.57 7.78
N GLN A 116 4.72 16.38 7.25
CA GLN A 116 5.71 15.34 7.08
C GLN A 116 6.07 15.23 5.60
N THR A 117 7.35 15.34 5.29
CA THR A 117 7.87 15.05 3.94
C THR A 117 8.88 13.95 4.05
N HIS A 118 8.66 12.89 3.29
CA HIS A 118 9.53 11.73 3.22
C HIS A 118 10.02 11.54 1.79
N LEU A 119 11.32 11.30 1.64
CA LEU A 119 11.96 10.91 0.39
C LEU A 119 12.73 9.63 0.63
N SER A 120 12.57 8.64 -0.21
CA SER A 120 13.37 7.42 -0.13
C SER A 120 13.79 6.90 -1.50
N ILE A 121 14.92 6.22 -1.49
CA ILE A 121 15.47 5.48 -2.62
C ILE A 121 15.74 4.04 -2.18
N GLY A 122 15.57 3.10 -3.08
CA GLY A 122 15.74 1.69 -2.73
C GLY A 122 16.17 0.84 -3.90
N ALA A 123 16.64 -0.34 -3.55
CA ALA A 123 17.01 -1.39 -4.48
C ALA A 123 16.45 -2.72 -4.01
N SER A 124 16.18 -3.59 -4.95
CA SER A 124 15.71 -4.96 -4.72
C SER A 124 16.43 -5.94 -5.63
N TRP A 125 16.37 -7.20 -5.24
CA TRP A 125 16.85 -8.30 -6.05
C TRP A 125 15.78 -9.38 -6.13
N THR A 126 15.43 -9.78 -7.37
CA THR A 126 14.44 -10.79 -7.66
C THR A 126 15.11 -12.03 -8.20
N GLU A 127 14.84 -13.17 -7.58
CA GLU A 127 15.24 -14.48 -8.06
C GLU A 127 14.02 -15.26 -8.51
N HIS A 128 14.09 -15.83 -9.72
CA HIS A 128 13.04 -16.67 -10.29
C HIS A 128 13.40 -18.15 -10.14
N PHE A 129 12.42 -18.97 -9.79
CA PHE A 129 12.61 -20.42 -9.66
C PHE A 129 11.33 -21.16 -10.07
N GLY A 130 11.42 -22.50 -10.16
CA GLY A 130 10.40 -23.32 -10.78
C GLY A 130 10.74 -23.68 -12.21
N ALA A 131 9.99 -24.59 -12.81
CA ALA A 131 10.28 -25.13 -14.14
C ALA A 131 10.16 -24.05 -15.24
N ASP A 132 9.16 -23.17 -15.10
CA ASP A 132 8.85 -22.10 -16.07
C ASP A 132 9.10 -20.70 -15.46
N GLY A 133 9.78 -20.61 -14.28
CA GLY A 133 10.02 -19.35 -13.59
C GLY A 133 8.75 -18.75 -12.97
N GLU A 134 7.76 -19.60 -12.70
CA GLU A 134 6.45 -19.21 -12.16
C GLU A 134 6.52 -18.67 -10.72
N HIS A 135 7.61 -18.94 -10.02
CA HIS A 135 7.88 -18.42 -8.69
C HIS A 135 8.93 -17.32 -8.74
N ALA A 136 8.72 -16.27 -8.00
CA ALA A 136 9.68 -15.18 -7.81
C ALA A 136 9.76 -14.79 -6.33
N LEU A 137 10.97 -14.66 -5.83
CA LEU A 137 11.26 -14.10 -4.51
C LEU A 137 12.09 -12.85 -4.67
N THR A 138 11.59 -11.74 -4.14
CA THR A 138 12.26 -10.44 -4.19
C THR A 138 12.60 -9.99 -2.78
N GLY A 139 13.86 -9.65 -2.53
CA GLY A 139 14.32 -8.97 -1.32
C GLY A 139 14.72 -7.55 -1.64
N GLY A 140 14.40 -6.58 -0.77
CA GLY A 140 14.70 -5.18 -1.01
C GLY A 140 15.10 -4.42 0.24
N LEU A 141 15.87 -3.35 0.01
CA LEU A 141 16.27 -2.35 1.00
C LEU A 141 15.93 -0.96 0.49
N GLN A 142 15.57 -0.05 1.39
CA GLN A 142 15.23 1.32 1.08
C GLN A 142 15.78 2.24 2.16
N PHE A 143 16.42 3.31 1.74
CA PHE A 143 16.92 4.37 2.61
C PHE A 143 16.02 5.59 2.48
N GLY A 144 15.55 6.11 3.62
CA GLY A 144 14.65 7.24 3.72
C GLY A 144 15.26 8.44 4.41
N LEU A 145 14.76 9.61 4.05
CA LEU A 145 15.01 10.89 4.72
C LEU A 145 13.66 11.52 4.99
N THR A 146 13.34 11.73 6.27
CA THR A 146 12.04 12.25 6.71
C THR A 146 12.24 13.59 7.43
N SER A 147 11.50 14.59 7.00
CA SER A 147 11.39 15.88 7.69
C SER A 147 9.97 16.03 8.22
N ILE A 148 9.86 16.19 9.54
CA ILE A 148 8.58 16.48 10.20
C ILE A 148 8.66 17.89 10.77
N SER A 149 7.66 18.72 10.50
CA SER A 149 7.53 20.06 11.07
C SER A 149 6.13 20.30 11.62
N LEU A 150 6.01 21.12 12.64
CA LEU A 150 4.75 21.56 13.20
C LEU A 150 4.77 23.08 13.44
N ASP A 151 3.59 23.68 13.41
CA ASP A 151 3.36 25.09 13.74
C ASP A 151 2.65 25.17 15.11
N PRO A 152 3.38 25.41 16.21
CA PRO A 152 2.78 25.47 17.53
C PRO A 152 1.85 26.67 17.73
N THR A 153 1.90 27.69 16.86
CA THR A 153 1.06 28.90 17.01
C THR A 153 -0.42 28.65 16.76
N GLY A 154 -0.74 27.54 16.06
CA GLY A 154 -2.12 27.11 15.83
C GLY A 154 -2.70 26.23 16.94
N LEU A 155 -1.91 25.90 17.97
CA LEU A 155 -2.34 25.03 19.07
C LEU A 155 -2.84 25.85 20.25
N SER A 156 -3.77 25.27 21.01
CA SER A 156 -4.27 25.80 22.29
C SER A 156 -3.84 24.84 23.40
N PHE A 157 -3.40 25.41 24.51
CA PHE A 157 -2.89 24.63 25.65
C PHE A 157 -3.70 24.93 26.93
N ASP A 158 -3.82 23.97 27.82
CA ASP A 158 -4.60 24.12 29.07
C ASP A 158 -4.12 25.28 29.93
N ASN A 159 -2.82 25.58 29.96
CA ASN A 159 -2.26 26.73 30.68
C ASN A 159 -2.73 28.09 30.14
N GLN A 160 -3.32 28.13 28.95
CA GLN A 160 -3.89 29.33 28.35
C GLN A 160 -5.37 29.53 28.70
N TYR A 161 -5.94 28.65 29.58
CA TYR A 161 -7.28 28.83 30.14
C TYR A 161 -7.19 29.53 31.50
N ASN A 162 -7.76 30.73 31.59
CA ASN A 162 -7.67 31.57 32.78
C ASN A 162 -8.76 31.26 33.84
N GLY A 163 -9.51 30.17 33.68
CA GLY A 163 -10.62 29.76 34.55
C GLY A 163 -12.00 30.17 34.02
N TYR A 164 -12.07 31.08 33.02
CA TYR A 164 -13.32 31.57 32.41
C TYR A 164 -13.32 31.40 30.89
N TYR A 165 -12.20 31.70 30.24
CA TYR A 165 -12.06 31.62 28.79
C TYR A 165 -10.60 31.36 28.39
N TYR A 166 -10.40 31.00 27.13
CA TYR A 166 -9.10 30.85 26.51
C TYR A 166 -8.49 32.23 26.27
N ASP A 167 -7.27 32.48 26.77
CA ASP A 167 -6.50 33.70 26.55
C ASP A 167 -5.18 33.37 25.83
N PRO A 168 -5.05 33.70 24.53
CA PRO A 168 -3.85 33.41 23.76
C PRO A 168 -2.60 34.17 24.22
N ASN A 169 -2.74 35.20 25.09
CA ASN A 169 -1.63 35.96 25.63
C ASN A 169 -0.97 35.29 26.84
N LEU A 170 -1.64 34.27 27.44
CA LEU A 170 -1.03 33.48 28.48
C LEU A 170 0.02 32.53 27.89
N SER A 171 1.07 32.24 28.69
CA SER A 171 2.09 31.28 28.29
C SER A 171 1.47 29.90 28.12
N SER A 172 1.82 29.22 27.04
CA SER A 172 1.42 27.82 26.81
C SER A 172 1.97 26.86 27.87
N GLY A 173 3.09 27.24 28.54
CA GLY A 173 3.83 26.35 29.45
C GLY A 173 4.73 25.37 28.72
N GLU A 174 4.61 25.22 27.40
CA GLU A 174 5.40 24.31 26.59
C GLU A 174 6.65 24.98 26.06
N GLN A 175 7.77 24.26 26.09
CA GLN A 175 9.06 24.73 25.58
C GLN A 175 9.44 23.98 24.32
N PHE A 176 9.03 24.50 23.18
CA PHE A 176 9.45 23.98 21.89
C PHE A 176 10.92 24.32 21.63
N ALA A 177 11.77 23.27 21.55
CA ALA A 177 13.18 23.40 21.22
C ALA A 177 13.39 23.64 19.74
N ARG A 178 12.49 23.10 18.93
CA ARG A 178 12.53 23.17 17.46
C ARG A 178 11.14 23.04 16.88
N SER A 179 10.91 23.62 15.69
CA SER A 179 9.69 23.47 14.91
C SER A 179 9.81 22.40 13.83
N SER A 180 10.99 21.81 13.64
CA SER A 180 11.21 20.73 12.66
C SER A 180 12.20 19.72 13.17
N ASN A 181 12.01 18.47 12.75
CA ASN A 181 12.90 17.34 12.98
C ASN A 181 13.22 16.69 11.64
N LEU A 182 14.51 16.44 11.39
CA LEU A 182 14.99 15.71 10.22
C LEU A 182 15.69 14.45 10.68
N HIS A 183 15.28 13.30 10.15
CA HIS A 183 15.90 12.01 10.47
C HIS A 183 16.00 11.12 9.23
N THR A 184 16.86 10.14 9.35
CA THR A 184 17.06 9.12 8.31
C THR A 184 16.46 7.80 8.76
N ASP A 185 15.91 7.07 7.82
CA ASP A 185 15.24 5.78 8.02
C ASP A 185 15.87 4.72 7.14
N LEU A 186 15.88 3.48 7.64
CA LEU A 186 16.22 2.30 6.86
C LEU A 186 15.02 1.36 6.87
N HIS A 187 14.68 0.81 5.70
CA HIS A 187 13.59 -0.13 5.53
C HIS A 187 14.08 -1.38 4.82
N ALA A 188 13.51 -2.52 5.16
CA ALA A 188 13.76 -3.80 4.50
C ALA A 188 12.44 -4.47 4.15
N GLY A 189 12.45 -5.36 3.17
CA GLY A 189 11.25 -6.10 2.83
C GLY A 189 11.49 -7.23 1.86
N ALA A 190 10.50 -8.11 1.78
CA ALA A 190 10.50 -9.22 0.85
C ALA A 190 9.11 -9.40 0.24
N VAL A 191 9.07 -9.86 -1.01
CA VAL A 191 7.84 -10.21 -1.72
C VAL A 191 8.05 -11.55 -2.40
N TYR A 192 7.11 -12.47 -2.19
CA TYR A 192 6.99 -13.70 -2.94
C TYR A 192 5.83 -13.56 -3.92
N ARG A 193 6.04 -13.94 -5.17
CA ARG A 193 5.01 -14.02 -6.22
C ARG A 193 4.98 -15.42 -6.82
N TYR A 194 3.77 -15.91 -7.01
CA TYR A 194 3.48 -17.09 -7.83
C TYR A 194 2.57 -16.66 -8.99
N VAL A 195 2.95 -16.96 -10.20
CA VAL A 195 2.21 -16.62 -11.42
C VAL A 195 1.97 -17.90 -12.21
N ALA A 196 0.76 -18.45 -12.11
CA ALA A 196 0.37 -19.65 -12.86
C ALA A 196 0.08 -19.31 -14.33
N ASP A 197 -0.57 -18.16 -14.54
CA ASP A 197 -0.86 -17.58 -15.86
C ASP A 197 -1.11 -16.06 -15.70
N HIS A 198 -1.40 -15.36 -16.81
CA HIS A 198 -1.60 -13.90 -16.83
C HIS A 198 -2.83 -13.43 -16.00
N ARG A 199 -3.76 -14.32 -15.64
CA ARG A 199 -4.95 -14.03 -14.84
C ARG A 199 -4.95 -14.71 -13.47
N THR A 200 -3.97 -15.59 -13.20
CA THR A 200 -3.89 -16.35 -11.95
C THR A 200 -2.56 -16.11 -11.27
N ASN A 201 -2.56 -15.33 -10.22
CA ASN A 201 -1.36 -15.03 -9.45
C ASN A 201 -1.66 -14.86 -7.96
N VAL A 202 -0.62 -15.05 -7.16
CA VAL A 202 -0.60 -14.83 -5.72
C VAL A 202 0.63 -14.02 -5.36
N GLN A 203 0.47 -13.00 -4.54
CA GLN A 203 1.56 -12.20 -4.01
C GLN A 203 1.45 -12.11 -2.50
N VAL A 204 2.55 -12.40 -1.81
CA VAL A 204 2.72 -12.23 -0.36
C VAL A 204 3.88 -11.29 -0.12
N GLY A 205 3.68 -10.24 0.64
CA GLY A 205 4.72 -9.27 0.96
C GLY A 205 4.88 -9.01 2.44
N LEU A 206 6.11 -8.68 2.83
CA LEU A 206 6.49 -8.24 4.16
C LEU A 206 7.40 -7.00 4.04
N GLY A 207 7.06 -5.94 4.73
CA GLY A 207 7.85 -4.72 4.86
C GLY A 207 8.14 -4.41 6.32
N LEU A 208 9.37 -4.02 6.61
CA LEU A 208 9.84 -3.54 7.90
C LEU A 208 10.37 -2.12 7.71
N PHE A 209 9.75 -1.17 8.38
CA PHE A 209 10.06 0.26 8.26
C PHE A 209 10.60 0.78 9.58
N ASN A 210 11.34 1.90 9.52
CA ASN A 210 11.93 2.56 10.68
C ASN A 210 12.86 1.64 11.48
N LEU A 211 13.68 0.82 10.81
CA LEU A 211 14.61 -0.12 11.46
C LEU A 211 15.65 0.59 12.34
N THR A 212 15.89 1.87 12.08
CA THR A 212 16.82 2.70 12.85
C THR A 212 16.20 3.33 14.10
N THR A 213 14.87 3.17 14.29
CA THR A 213 14.08 3.76 15.38
C THR A 213 14.51 5.21 15.69
N PRO A 214 14.42 6.13 14.70
CA PRO A 214 14.98 7.47 14.86
C PRO A 214 14.26 8.25 15.96
N GLY A 215 15.03 9.07 16.69
CA GLY A 215 14.48 9.94 17.73
C GLY A 215 13.73 11.12 17.14
N ILE A 216 12.47 11.28 17.55
CA ILE A 216 11.61 12.40 17.17
C ILE A 216 11.30 13.20 18.44
N SER A 217 11.69 14.47 18.50
CA SER A 217 11.28 15.36 19.57
C SER A 217 11.22 16.79 19.10
N PHE A 218 10.19 17.50 19.51
CA PHE A 218 10.03 18.95 19.32
C PHE A 218 10.26 19.73 20.62
N LEU A 219 10.17 19.05 21.75
CA LEU A 219 10.31 19.64 23.08
C LEU A 219 11.75 19.51 23.60
N ASN A 220 12.10 20.34 24.58
CA ASN A 220 13.31 20.16 25.38
C ASN A 220 13.10 18.97 26.33
N GLY A 221 13.83 17.89 26.14
CA GLY A 221 13.70 16.68 26.95
C GLY A 221 14.25 15.45 26.25
N PRO A 222 14.01 14.25 26.81
CA PRO A 222 14.35 13.01 26.14
C PRO A 222 13.61 12.88 24.81
N SER A 223 14.30 12.39 23.78
CA SER A 223 13.67 12.11 22.48
C SER A 223 12.73 10.91 22.62
N THR A 224 11.59 11.00 21.94
CA THR A 224 10.73 9.84 21.72
C THR A 224 11.24 9.12 20.48
N GLU A 225 11.45 7.83 20.58
CA GLU A 225 11.85 7.01 19.43
C GLU A 225 10.60 6.67 18.58
N LEU A 226 10.79 6.68 17.27
CA LEU A 226 9.77 6.22 16.34
C LEU A 226 9.77 4.69 16.31
N ASP A 227 8.65 4.10 16.61
CA ASP A 227 8.49 2.64 16.59
C ASP A 227 8.69 2.06 15.19
N MET A 228 9.28 0.87 15.15
CA MET A 228 9.36 0.08 13.93
C MET A 228 7.94 -0.27 13.46
N ARG A 229 7.66 -0.05 12.17
CA ARG A 229 6.40 -0.44 11.53
C ARG A 229 6.60 -1.70 10.71
N THR A 230 5.75 -2.69 10.94
CA THR A 230 5.64 -3.91 10.12
C THR A 230 4.42 -3.79 9.22
N SER A 231 4.56 -4.13 7.95
CA SER A 231 3.47 -4.22 6.99
C SER A 231 3.54 -5.57 6.29
N SER A 232 2.44 -6.30 6.25
CA SER A 232 2.34 -7.54 5.49
C SER A 232 1.08 -7.54 4.65
N HIS A 233 1.14 -8.15 3.46
CA HIS A 233 -0.03 -8.24 2.59
C HIS A 233 -0.07 -9.57 1.85
N LEU A 234 -1.30 -9.98 1.54
CA LEU A 234 -1.61 -11.07 0.62
C LEU A 234 -2.55 -10.51 -0.44
N MET A 235 -2.20 -10.68 -1.69
CA MET A 235 -3.04 -10.36 -2.84
C MET A 235 -3.13 -11.57 -3.75
N VAL A 236 -4.35 -11.90 -4.17
CA VAL A 236 -4.62 -13.04 -5.06
C VAL A 236 -5.44 -12.52 -6.23
N GLN A 237 -5.19 -13.03 -7.41
CA GLN A 237 -6.03 -12.83 -8.58
C GLN A 237 -6.34 -14.18 -9.19
N PHE A 238 -7.60 -14.40 -9.55
CA PHE A 238 -8.01 -15.58 -10.31
C PHE A 238 -9.28 -15.33 -11.12
N PRO A 239 -9.42 -15.99 -12.30
CA PRO A 239 -10.61 -15.86 -13.12
C PRO A 239 -11.79 -16.60 -12.50
N ILE A 240 -12.94 -15.94 -12.45
CA ILE A 240 -14.24 -16.55 -12.06
C ILE A 240 -15.17 -16.74 -13.27
N ALA A 241 -14.89 -16.04 -14.37
CA ALA A 241 -15.56 -16.19 -15.64
C ALA A 241 -14.63 -15.78 -16.80
N GLU A 242 -15.05 -15.98 -18.03
CA GLU A 242 -14.28 -15.64 -19.24
C GLU A 242 -13.74 -14.19 -19.21
N LYS A 243 -14.56 -13.25 -18.75
CA LYS A 243 -14.23 -11.82 -18.71
C LYS A 243 -14.19 -11.23 -17.29
N MET A 244 -14.14 -12.07 -16.27
CA MET A 244 -14.21 -11.60 -14.88
C MET A 244 -13.15 -12.27 -14.03
N ASP A 245 -12.36 -11.44 -13.32
CA ASP A 245 -11.41 -11.87 -12.32
C ASP A 245 -11.85 -11.38 -10.94
N LEU A 246 -11.58 -12.18 -9.91
CA LEU A 246 -11.72 -11.80 -8.52
C LEU A 246 -10.33 -11.56 -7.92
N LEU A 247 -10.18 -10.45 -7.20
CA LEU A 247 -8.93 -10.02 -6.59
C LEU A 247 -9.14 -9.82 -5.08
N PRO A 248 -9.21 -10.90 -4.28
CA PRO A 248 -9.22 -10.79 -2.83
C PRO A 248 -7.85 -10.37 -2.31
N MET A 249 -7.84 -9.52 -1.28
CA MET A 249 -6.63 -9.02 -0.68
C MET A 249 -6.80 -8.72 0.80
N VAL A 250 -5.70 -8.80 1.53
CA VAL A 250 -5.61 -8.42 2.93
C VAL A 250 -4.27 -7.75 3.19
N GLN A 251 -4.29 -6.72 4.03
CA GLN A 251 -3.10 -6.09 4.57
C GLN A 251 -3.19 -6.06 6.10
N PHE A 252 -2.07 -6.29 6.75
CA PHE A 252 -1.89 -6.11 8.17
C PHE A 252 -0.71 -5.17 8.40
N MET A 253 -0.92 -4.15 9.23
CA MET A 253 0.12 -3.24 9.68
C MET A 253 0.17 -3.19 11.20
N SER A 254 1.37 -3.02 11.75
CA SER A 254 1.61 -2.84 13.19
C SER A 254 2.75 -1.86 13.40
N GLN A 255 2.55 -0.91 14.34
CA GLN A 255 3.56 0.07 14.76
C GLN A 255 3.35 0.42 16.23
N GLY A 256 4.32 0.05 17.08
CA GLY A 256 4.14 0.17 18.53
C GLY A 256 2.92 -0.60 19.01
N GLU A 257 2.00 0.09 19.68
CA GLU A 257 0.73 -0.49 20.15
C GLU A 257 -0.37 -0.54 19.07
N PHE A 258 -0.11 0.04 17.89
CA PHE A 258 -1.11 0.18 16.83
C PHE A 258 -1.12 -0.99 15.89
N GLN A 259 -2.31 -1.42 15.53
CA GLN A 259 -2.54 -2.47 14.55
C GLN A 259 -3.67 -2.07 13.62
N GLU A 260 -3.50 -2.35 12.36
CA GLU A 260 -4.50 -2.13 11.33
C GLU A 260 -4.64 -3.40 10.47
N VAL A 261 -5.87 -3.80 10.23
CA VAL A 261 -6.22 -4.88 9.32
C VAL A 261 -7.14 -4.31 8.25
N ASP A 262 -6.73 -4.41 7.01
CA ASP A 262 -7.53 -4.07 5.84
C ASP A 262 -7.82 -5.35 5.04
N ILE A 263 -9.09 -5.63 4.78
CA ILE A 263 -9.53 -6.81 4.02
C ILE A 263 -10.55 -6.39 2.97
N GLY A 264 -10.42 -6.91 1.78
CA GLY A 264 -11.39 -6.62 0.72
C GLY A 264 -11.18 -7.43 -0.54
N THR A 265 -11.95 -7.07 -1.53
CA THR A 265 -11.86 -7.71 -2.84
C THR A 265 -12.26 -6.74 -3.94
N ASN A 266 -11.59 -6.85 -5.08
CA ASN A 266 -11.97 -6.17 -6.31
C ASN A 266 -12.48 -7.20 -7.32
N LEU A 267 -13.54 -6.85 -8.03
CA LEU A 267 -14.03 -7.54 -9.21
C LEU A 267 -13.50 -6.78 -10.44
N ARG A 268 -12.74 -7.45 -11.28
CA ARG A 268 -12.19 -6.90 -12.53
C ARG A 268 -12.98 -7.44 -13.70
N TYR A 269 -13.58 -6.56 -14.49
CA TYR A 269 -14.32 -6.90 -15.70
C TYR A 269 -13.54 -6.49 -16.95
N ILE A 270 -13.13 -7.45 -17.76
CA ILE A 270 -12.32 -7.28 -18.96
C ILE A 270 -13.21 -6.77 -20.11
N LEU A 271 -12.94 -5.55 -20.57
CA LEU A 271 -13.61 -4.93 -21.70
C LEU A 271 -12.94 -5.31 -23.04
N LEU A 272 -11.62 -5.30 -23.04
CA LEU A 272 -10.79 -5.59 -24.19
C LEU A 272 -9.47 -6.22 -23.75
N GLU A 273 -9.12 -7.34 -24.33
CA GLU A 273 -7.83 -7.99 -24.18
C GLU A 273 -7.32 -8.38 -25.56
N ARG A 274 -6.30 -7.69 -26.03
CA ARG A 274 -5.62 -7.95 -27.30
C ARG A 274 -4.15 -7.68 -27.12
N TYR A 275 -3.33 -8.19 -28.03
CA TYR A 275 -1.89 -7.99 -28.00
C TYR A 275 -1.51 -6.50 -27.81
N GLY A 276 -0.93 -6.19 -26.65
CA GLY A 276 -0.50 -4.84 -26.27
C GLY A 276 -1.64 -3.84 -25.92
N LEU A 277 -2.88 -4.29 -25.83
CA LEU A 277 -4.04 -3.48 -25.41
C LEU A 277 -4.83 -4.24 -24.36
N GLU A 278 -4.94 -3.66 -23.18
CA GLU A 278 -5.67 -4.23 -22.07
C GLU A 278 -6.57 -3.16 -21.46
N ARG A 279 -7.87 -3.43 -21.38
CA ARG A 279 -8.84 -2.50 -20.82
C ARG A 279 -9.80 -3.25 -19.93
N ALA A 280 -9.92 -2.79 -18.70
CA ALA A 280 -10.85 -3.37 -17.75
C ALA A 280 -11.40 -2.28 -16.83
N VAL A 281 -12.53 -2.56 -16.22
CA VAL A 281 -13.07 -1.78 -15.09
C VAL A 281 -13.04 -2.63 -13.84
N LEU A 282 -12.77 -2.00 -12.71
CA LEU A 282 -12.70 -2.65 -11.42
C LEU A 282 -13.71 -2.01 -10.48
N PHE A 283 -14.33 -2.84 -9.65
CA PHE A 283 -15.17 -2.40 -8.55
C PHE A 283 -14.83 -3.22 -7.33
N GLY A 284 -14.68 -2.58 -6.18
CA GLY A 284 -14.28 -3.24 -4.95
C GLY A 284 -14.98 -2.72 -3.72
N ALA A 285 -15.00 -3.58 -2.72
CA ALA A 285 -15.43 -3.25 -1.37
C ALA A 285 -14.42 -3.79 -0.36
N HIS A 286 -14.05 -2.95 0.57
CA HIS A 286 -13.01 -3.20 1.55
C HIS A 286 -13.49 -2.75 2.93
N TYR A 287 -12.87 -3.31 3.94
CA TYR A 287 -13.10 -2.96 5.32
C TYR A 287 -11.78 -2.87 6.08
N ARG A 288 -11.51 -1.70 6.60
CA ARG A 288 -10.42 -1.44 7.53
C ARG A 288 -10.97 -1.53 8.94
N ALA A 289 -10.50 -2.52 9.69
CA ALA A 289 -11.04 -2.89 10.99
C ALA A 289 -10.99 -1.71 11.96
N ALA A 290 -12.11 -1.44 12.63
CA ALA A 290 -12.33 -0.37 13.61
C ALA A 290 -12.12 1.08 13.07
N ASP A 291 -11.98 1.28 11.76
CA ASP A 291 -11.81 2.60 11.15
C ASP A 291 -12.88 2.90 10.09
N ALA A 292 -12.87 2.21 8.94
CA ALA A 292 -13.75 2.56 7.84
C ALA A 292 -14.07 1.37 6.93
N GLY A 293 -15.27 1.39 6.34
CA GLY A 293 -15.53 0.64 5.12
C GLY A 293 -15.30 1.52 3.91
N TYR A 294 -14.76 0.99 2.80
CA TYR A 294 -14.59 1.80 1.60
C TYR A 294 -14.96 1.07 0.32
N LEU A 295 -15.41 1.86 -0.64
CA LEU A 295 -15.72 1.41 -1.99
C LEU A 295 -14.60 1.89 -2.93
N TYR A 296 -14.27 1.03 -3.88
CA TYR A 296 -13.26 1.28 -4.89
C TYR A 296 -13.86 1.16 -6.28
N ALA A 297 -13.45 2.07 -7.18
CA ALA A 297 -13.69 2.00 -8.61
C ALA A 297 -12.38 2.24 -9.36
N GLY A 298 -12.06 1.37 -10.32
CA GLY A 298 -10.82 1.42 -11.10
C GLY A 298 -11.08 1.34 -12.59
N LEU A 299 -10.16 1.91 -13.35
CA LEU A 299 -10.11 1.85 -14.80
C LEU A 299 -8.70 1.48 -15.24
N GLU A 300 -8.55 0.34 -15.88
CA GLU A 300 -7.34 -0.04 -16.62
C GLU A 300 -7.52 0.32 -18.09
N HIS A 301 -6.57 1.07 -18.61
CA HIS A 301 -6.56 1.50 -19.99
C HIS A 301 -5.14 1.44 -20.55
N ASP A 302 -4.83 0.33 -21.20
CA ASP A 302 -3.53 0.02 -21.80
C ASP A 302 -2.39 0.07 -20.73
N ASP A 303 -1.54 1.10 -20.78
CA ASP A 303 -0.41 1.27 -19.84
C ASP A 303 -0.82 1.97 -18.54
N TRP A 304 -2.08 2.44 -18.43
CA TRP A 304 -2.55 3.23 -17.29
C TRP A 304 -3.57 2.48 -16.44
N THR A 305 -3.47 2.68 -15.14
CA THR A 305 -4.50 2.30 -14.17
C THR A 305 -4.88 3.51 -13.34
N PHE A 306 -6.16 3.84 -13.29
CA PHE A 306 -6.71 4.90 -12.46
C PHE A 306 -7.59 4.28 -11.38
N GLY A 307 -7.50 4.80 -10.16
CA GLY A 307 -8.31 4.37 -9.04
C GLY A 307 -8.95 5.53 -8.30
N LEU A 308 -10.17 5.31 -7.84
CA LEU A 308 -10.92 6.18 -6.95
C LEU A 308 -11.46 5.34 -5.80
N SER A 309 -11.21 5.74 -4.55
CA SER A 309 -11.89 5.17 -3.40
C SER A 309 -12.55 6.24 -2.53
N TYR A 310 -13.61 5.84 -1.86
CA TYR A 310 -14.31 6.66 -0.87
C TYR A 310 -14.52 5.86 0.42
N ASP A 311 -13.94 6.37 1.51
CA ASP A 311 -14.05 5.78 2.84
C ASP A 311 -15.32 6.29 3.55
N ILE A 312 -16.03 5.37 4.16
CA ILE A 312 -17.17 5.63 5.04
C ILE A 312 -16.68 5.32 6.45
N ASN A 313 -16.49 6.36 7.26
CA ASN A 313 -15.98 6.22 8.62
C ASN A 313 -16.96 5.46 9.50
N THR A 314 -16.46 4.44 10.20
CA THR A 314 -17.20 3.61 11.16
C THR A 314 -16.57 3.62 12.55
N SER A 315 -15.50 4.40 12.74
CA SER A 315 -14.77 4.53 14.02
C SER A 315 -15.50 5.44 15.02
N ASP A 316 -14.93 5.58 16.21
CA ASP A 316 -15.42 6.48 17.25
C ASP A 316 -15.46 7.97 16.82
N LEU A 317 -14.86 8.32 15.68
CA LEU A 317 -14.93 9.65 15.07
C LEU A 317 -16.22 9.93 14.29
N VAL A 318 -17.15 8.98 14.19
CA VAL A 318 -18.44 9.17 13.48
C VAL A 318 -19.20 10.41 13.96
N PRO A 319 -19.30 10.72 15.27
CA PRO A 319 -20.02 11.93 15.73
C PRO A 319 -19.45 13.23 15.14
N ALA A 320 -18.13 13.32 14.97
CA ALA A 320 -17.45 14.49 14.40
C ALA A 320 -17.42 14.46 12.87
N SER A 321 -17.15 13.31 12.28
CA SER A 321 -17.00 13.13 10.83
C SER A 321 -18.32 13.00 10.07
N ARG A 322 -19.42 12.65 10.76
CA ARG A 322 -20.72 12.33 10.16
C ARG A 322 -20.60 11.23 9.09
N ASN A 323 -19.85 10.18 9.38
CA ASN A 323 -19.49 9.07 8.48
C ASN A 323 -18.66 9.48 7.23
N ARG A 324 -18.21 10.74 7.12
CA ARG A 324 -17.37 11.18 6.01
C ARG A 324 -15.92 10.86 6.32
N GLY A 325 -15.37 9.85 5.66
CA GLY A 325 -13.99 9.40 5.83
C GLY A 325 -13.03 10.09 4.88
N ALA A 326 -12.47 9.35 3.95
CA ALA A 326 -11.48 9.86 2.99
C ALA A 326 -11.95 9.70 1.55
N ILE A 327 -11.39 10.52 0.67
CA ILE A 327 -11.35 10.31 -0.76
C ILE A 327 -9.90 10.08 -1.18
N GLU A 328 -9.66 9.07 -2.01
CA GLU A 328 -8.33 8.76 -2.51
C GLU A 328 -8.37 8.54 -4.02
N LEU A 329 -7.43 9.17 -4.71
CA LEU A 329 -7.24 9.08 -6.15
C LEU A 329 -5.86 8.49 -6.42
N THR A 330 -5.79 7.53 -7.32
CA THR A 330 -4.52 6.93 -7.75
C THR A 330 -4.39 6.93 -9.26
N ALA A 331 -3.16 7.06 -9.74
CA ALA A 331 -2.81 6.88 -11.13
C ALA A 331 -1.51 6.09 -11.20
N ILE A 332 -1.51 4.98 -11.93
CA ILE A 332 -0.34 4.14 -12.18
C ILE A 332 -0.10 4.09 -13.67
N ARG A 333 1.15 4.15 -14.05
CA ARG A 333 1.58 3.90 -15.43
C ARG A 333 2.68 2.85 -15.44
N ILE A 334 2.48 1.79 -16.22
CA ILE A 334 3.47 0.74 -16.44
C ILE A 334 3.92 0.78 -17.89
N LEU A 335 5.19 1.10 -18.10
CA LEU A 335 5.80 1.08 -19.43
C LEU A 335 6.41 -0.30 -19.67
N LYS A 336 5.99 -0.94 -20.76
CA LYS A 336 6.51 -2.23 -21.22
C LYS A 336 7.20 -2.04 -22.56
N LYS A 337 8.41 -2.58 -22.73
CA LYS A 337 9.01 -2.73 -24.06
C LYS A 337 8.15 -3.72 -24.83
N ARG A 338 7.36 -3.22 -25.76
CA ARG A 338 6.57 -4.08 -26.63
C ARG A 338 7.54 -4.88 -27.49
N PRO A 339 7.46 -6.21 -27.52
CA PRO A 339 8.23 -6.98 -28.46
C PRO A 339 7.92 -6.50 -29.88
N ALA A 340 8.93 -6.43 -30.74
CA ALA A 340 8.75 -6.03 -32.13
C ALA A 340 7.61 -6.85 -32.74
N ILE A 341 6.62 -6.17 -33.35
CA ILE A 341 5.52 -6.86 -34.04
C ILE A 341 6.17 -7.82 -35.01
N PRO A 342 5.91 -9.16 -34.92
CA PRO A 342 6.49 -10.10 -35.84
C PRO A 342 6.19 -9.63 -37.28
N ALA A 343 7.22 -9.52 -38.11
CA ALA A 343 7.00 -9.15 -39.49
C ALA A 343 5.88 -10.03 -40.04
N LYS A 344 4.82 -9.40 -40.56
CA LYS A 344 3.68 -10.13 -41.16
C LYS A 344 4.28 -11.16 -42.07
N PHE A 345 4.12 -12.46 -41.76
CA PHE A 345 4.44 -13.50 -42.72
C PHE A 345 3.65 -13.16 -43.96
N LYS A 346 4.31 -12.84 -45.06
CA LYS A 346 3.67 -12.75 -46.35
C LYS A 346 3.12 -14.15 -46.60
N ALA A 347 1.81 -14.31 -46.43
CA ALA A 347 1.18 -15.54 -46.92
C ALA A 347 1.58 -15.69 -48.37
N CYS A 348 2.22 -16.79 -48.72
CA CYS A 348 2.44 -17.10 -50.13
C CYS A 348 1.07 -17.08 -50.81
N PRO A 349 0.91 -16.36 -51.93
CA PRO A 349 -0.34 -16.44 -52.65
C PRO A 349 -0.59 -17.92 -52.99
N ALA A 350 -1.79 -18.41 -52.63
CA ALA A 350 -2.21 -19.73 -53.03
C ALA A 350 -2.03 -19.79 -54.57
N GLN A 351 -1.16 -20.66 -55.06
CA GLN A 351 -1.13 -20.94 -56.46
C GLN A 351 -2.45 -21.62 -56.85
N ILE A 352 -3.16 -20.98 -57.73
CA ILE A 352 -4.37 -21.50 -58.38
C ILE A 352 -3.98 -22.62 -59.33
#